data_7149cb4177b740b5bb9f8651155b8c7d
#
_entry.id   7149cb4177b740b5bb9f8651155b8c7d
#
_cell.length_a   1.000
_cell.length_b   1.000
_cell.length_c   1.000
_cell.angle_alpha   90.00
_cell.angle_beta   90.00
_cell.angle_gamma   90.00
#
_symmetry.space_group_name_H-M   'P 1'
#
loop_
_entity.id
_entity.type
_entity.pdbx_description
1 polymer ?
#
loop_
_entity_poly.entity_id
_entity_poly.type
_entity_poly.pdbx_seq_one_letter_code
_entity_poly.pdbx_strand_id
1 'polypeptide(L)'
;MVDDDLLSGYRKVSSFALWDGESAVLRFTGEIDQDFVKTDSKGNEQHYIGVHVHLLEHSNENYEHLHDSETIMRIGKDSTLNKWLKEGGLKGMSKNKTFKVDMSKALGYGLRIES
;
A
#
# COMPACT_ATOMS: atom_id res chain seq x y z
N MET A 1 -21.40 -15.66 12.67
CA MET A 1 -21.66 -16.05 11.32
C MET A 1 -20.69 -17.09 10.85
N VAL A 2 -21.22 -18.12 10.30
CA VAL A 2 -20.43 -19.18 9.72
C VAL A 2 -19.42 -18.67 8.71
N ASP A 3 -19.80 -17.61 8.01
CA ASP A 3 -18.97 -17.05 6.95
C ASP A 3 -17.62 -16.55 7.42
N ASP A 4 -17.55 -16.02 8.63
CA ASP A 4 -16.28 -15.54 9.16
C ASP A 4 -15.30 -16.70 9.36
N ASP A 5 -15.79 -17.82 9.84
CA ASP A 5 -14.95 -19.00 10.02
C ASP A 5 -14.55 -19.61 8.69
N LEU A 6 -15.48 -19.67 7.76
CA LEU A 6 -15.22 -20.19 6.43
C LEU A 6 -14.23 -19.30 5.69
N LEU A 7 -14.32 -18.00 5.92
CA LEU A 7 -13.48 -17.03 5.25
C LEU A 7 -12.17 -16.78 5.95
N SER A 8 -11.96 -17.37 7.12
CA SER A 8 -10.71 -17.17 7.86
C SER A 8 -9.49 -17.61 7.07
N GLY A 9 -9.64 -18.62 6.20
CA GLY A 9 -8.57 -19.04 5.29
C GLY A 9 -8.46 -18.19 4.04
N TYR A 10 -9.44 -17.32 3.81
CA TYR A 10 -9.49 -16.43 2.64
C TYR A 10 -9.47 -14.98 3.09
N ARG A 11 -8.72 -14.70 4.12
CA ARG A 11 -8.66 -13.34 4.64
C ARG A 11 -8.47 -12.38 3.49
N LYS A 12 -9.47 -11.54 3.28
CA LYS A 12 -9.32 -10.39 2.38
C LYS A 12 -8.32 -9.47 3.03
N VAL A 13 -7.14 -9.46 2.49
CA VAL A 13 -6.16 -8.49 2.91
C VAL A 13 -6.62 -7.14 2.39
N SER A 14 -6.88 -6.21 3.28
CA SER A 14 -7.25 -4.86 2.88
C SER A 14 -6.10 -4.24 2.10
N SER A 15 -6.42 -3.47 1.09
CA SER A 15 -5.41 -2.80 0.27
C SER A 15 -5.93 -1.46 -0.21
N PHE A 16 -5.01 -0.57 -0.53
CA PHE A 16 -5.33 0.73 -1.09
C PHE A 16 -4.32 1.09 -2.17
N ALA A 17 -4.63 2.10 -2.94
CA ALA A 17 -3.73 2.65 -3.93
C ALA A 17 -3.76 4.17 -3.82
N LEU A 18 -2.78 4.82 -4.41
CA LEU A 18 -2.75 6.28 -4.55
C LEU A 18 -2.94 6.62 -6.01
N TRP A 19 -3.92 7.46 -6.29
CA TRP A 19 -4.17 7.99 -7.62
C TRP A 19 -3.57 9.39 -7.73
N ASP A 20 -3.58 9.92 -8.94
CA ASP A 20 -3.04 11.25 -9.20
C ASP A 20 -3.60 12.30 -8.22
N GLY A 21 -2.72 12.97 -7.52
CA GLY A 21 -3.08 14.01 -6.54
C GLY A 21 -3.39 13.50 -5.15
N GLU A 22 -3.39 12.19 -4.95
CA GLU A 22 -3.65 11.62 -3.62
C GLU A 22 -2.38 11.45 -2.81
N SER A 23 -2.55 11.38 -1.50
CA SER A 23 -1.44 11.17 -0.58
C SER A 23 -1.87 10.31 0.61
N ALA A 24 -0.89 9.75 1.27
CA ALA A 24 -1.11 8.94 2.48
C ALA A 24 0.03 9.16 3.45
N VAL A 25 -0.29 9.07 4.74
CA VAL A 25 0.69 9.09 5.82
C VAL A 25 0.74 7.69 6.40
N LEU A 26 1.94 7.10 6.45
CA LEU A 26 2.07 5.69 6.79
C LEU A 26 3.44 5.37 7.38
N ARG A 27 3.54 4.16 7.93
CA ARG A 27 4.81 3.56 8.35
C ARG A 27 4.98 2.26 7.59
N PHE A 28 6.20 1.97 7.19
CA PHE A 28 6.50 0.70 6.51
C PHE A 28 6.76 -0.39 7.54
N THR A 29 6.22 -1.58 7.30
CA THR A 29 6.46 -2.73 8.19
C THR A 29 7.72 -3.51 7.83
N GLY A 30 8.22 -3.31 6.62
CA GLY A 30 9.40 -4.03 6.14
C GLY A 30 9.07 -5.19 5.21
N GLU A 31 7.81 -5.47 5.02
CA GLU A 31 7.35 -6.61 4.22
C GLU A 31 6.85 -6.15 2.87
N ILE A 32 7.26 -6.83 1.80
CA ILE A 32 6.85 -6.53 0.43
C ILE A 32 6.39 -7.81 -0.24
N ASP A 33 5.19 -7.78 -0.81
CA ASP A 33 4.66 -8.86 -1.62
C ASP A 33 4.97 -8.54 -3.08
N GLN A 34 5.79 -9.37 -3.72
CA GLN A 34 6.23 -9.14 -5.08
C GLN A 34 5.16 -9.41 -6.13
N ASP A 35 4.10 -10.08 -5.78
CA ASP A 35 3.00 -10.35 -6.70
C ASP A 35 1.66 -10.34 -5.95
N PHE A 36 1.16 -9.14 -5.69
CA PHE A 36 -0.14 -8.96 -5.07
C PHE A 36 -1.21 -8.94 -6.17
N VAL A 37 -2.10 -9.89 -6.13
CA VAL A 37 -3.14 -10.04 -7.15
C VAL A 37 -4.46 -9.48 -6.64
N LYS A 38 -5.06 -8.63 -7.45
CA LYS A 38 -6.40 -8.13 -7.21
C LYS A 38 -7.28 -8.45 -8.41
N THR A 39 -8.43 -9.05 -8.14
CA THR A 39 -9.39 -9.38 -9.19
C THR A 39 -10.45 -8.28 -9.25
N ASP A 40 -10.70 -7.76 -10.44
CA ASP A 40 -11.74 -6.74 -10.62
C ASP A 40 -13.14 -7.38 -10.70
N SER A 41 -14.18 -6.55 -10.84
CA SER A 41 -15.56 -7.02 -10.88
C SER A 41 -15.88 -7.90 -12.11
N LYS A 42 -15.03 -7.84 -13.13
CA LYS A 42 -15.19 -8.63 -14.35
C LYS A 42 -14.40 -9.92 -14.32
N GLY A 43 -13.72 -10.21 -13.21
CA GLY A 43 -12.91 -11.41 -13.07
C GLY A 43 -11.51 -11.30 -13.63
N ASN A 44 -11.08 -10.11 -14.08
CA ASN A 44 -9.74 -9.90 -14.57
C ASN A 44 -8.75 -9.71 -13.41
N GLU A 45 -7.66 -10.45 -13.45
CA GLU A 45 -6.62 -10.34 -12.45
C GLU A 45 -5.67 -9.19 -12.78
N GLN A 46 -5.35 -8.40 -11.77
CA GLN A 46 -4.37 -7.33 -11.88
C GLN A 46 -3.26 -7.58 -10.89
N HIS A 47 -2.02 -7.47 -11.34
CA HIS A 47 -0.84 -7.79 -10.55
C HIS A 47 -0.11 -6.52 -10.14
N TYR A 48 0.17 -6.43 -8.85
CA TYR A 48 0.82 -5.28 -8.23
C TYR A 48 1.96 -5.72 -7.35
N ILE A 49 2.75 -4.77 -6.92
CA ILE A 49 3.62 -4.94 -5.77
C ILE A 49 2.81 -4.50 -4.56
N GLY A 50 2.75 -5.34 -3.54
CA GLY A 50 2.05 -5.03 -2.30
C GLY A 50 3.03 -4.64 -1.22
N VAL A 51 3.04 -3.38 -0.82
CA VAL A 51 3.90 -2.88 0.24
C VAL A 51 3.12 -2.86 1.53
N HIS A 52 3.56 -3.64 2.52
CA HIS A 52 2.87 -3.71 3.80
C HIS A 52 3.17 -2.46 4.62
N VAL A 53 2.12 -1.79 5.04
CA VAL A 53 2.22 -0.52 5.77
C VAL A 53 1.22 -0.47 6.91
N HIS A 54 1.52 0.38 7.88
CA HIS A 54 0.52 0.83 8.84
C HIS A 54 0.04 2.18 8.35
N LEU A 55 -1.20 2.24 7.88
CA LEU A 55 -1.79 3.44 7.30
C LEU A 55 -2.33 4.34 8.41
N LEU A 56 -1.84 5.58 8.46
CA LEU A 56 -2.31 6.55 9.44
C LEU A 56 -3.39 7.46 8.84
N GLU A 57 -3.16 7.92 7.62
CA GLU A 57 -4.10 8.81 6.93
C GLU A 57 -4.04 8.57 5.43
N HIS A 58 -5.17 8.80 4.76
CA HIS A 58 -5.25 8.80 3.30
C HIS A 58 -6.09 10.01 2.89
N SER A 59 -5.68 10.70 1.85
CA SER A 59 -6.41 11.89 1.39
C SER A 59 -7.79 11.57 0.82
N ASN A 60 -8.02 10.33 0.38
CA ASN A 60 -9.31 9.88 -0.12
C ASN A 60 -10.13 9.30 1.03
N GLU A 61 -11.25 9.92 1.35
CA GLU A 61 -12.10 9.48 2.46
C GLU A 61 -12.70 8.09 2.28
N ASN A 62 -12.69 7.55 1.06
CA ASN A 62 -13.13 6.17 0.83
C ASN A 62 -12.25 5.15 1.56
N TYR A 63 -11.05 5.54 1.96
CA TYR A 63 -10.12 4.69 2.70
C TYR A 63 -10.04 5.03 4.18
N GLU A 64 -10.95 5.87 4.67
CA GLU A 64 -10.98 6.26 6.08
C GLU A 64 -11.08 5.07 7.02
N HIS A 65 -11.80 4.03 6.61
CA HIS A 65 -11.96 2.82 7.40
C HIS A 65 -10.64 2.05 7.60
N LEU A 66 -9.61 2.37 6.84
CA LEU A 66 -8.29 1.76 6.97
C LEU A 66 -7.34 2.56 7.85
N HIS A 67 -7.75 3.74 8.32
CA HIS A 67 -6.91 4.59 9.15
C HIS A 67 -6.51 3.86 10.43
N ASP A 68 -5.25 4.02 10.82
CA ASP A 68 -4.67 3.41 12.00
C ASP A 68 -4.73 1.88 11.97
N SER A 69 -4.58 1.29 10.80
CA SER A 69 -4.58 -0.16 10.64
C SER A 69 -3.48 -0.60 9.68
N GLU A 70 -3.13 -1.87 9.79
CA GLU A 70 -2.20 -2.48 8.86
C GLU A 70 -2.93 -2.83 7.57
N THR A 71 -2.32 -2.48 6.45
CA THR A 71 -2.90 -2.70 5.14
C THR A 71 -1.80 -2.82 4.10
N ILE A 72 -2.18 -3.00 2.86
CA ILE A 72 -1.24 -3.13 1.76
C ILE A 72 -1.42 -1.96 0.81
N MET A 73 -0.33 -1.26 0.52
CA MET A 73 -0.30 -0.24 -0.51
C MET A 73 0.05 -0.90 -1.84
N ARG A 74 -0.86 -0.85 -2.78
CA ARG A 74 -0.63 -1.40 -4.13
C ARG A 74 0.11 -0.38 -4.97
N ILE A 75 1.25 -0.80 -5.52
CA ILE A 75 2.02 0.04 -6.43
C ILE A 75 2.31 -0.75 -7.71
N GLY A 76 2.56 -0.04 -8.80
CA GLY A 76 2.89 -0.68 -10.06
C GLY A 76 4.24 -1.37 -10.00
N LYS A 77 4.36 -2.49 -10.72
CA LYS A 77 5.62 -3.26 -10.78
C LYS A 77 6.75 -2.45 -11.41
N ASP A 78 6.41 -1.53 -12.31
CA ASP A 78 7.39 -0.69 -13.01
C ASP A 78 7.55 0.68 -12.36
N SER A 79 6.96 0.90 -11.19
CA SER A 79 7.03 2.20 -10.52
C SER A 79 8.43 2.48 -9.99
N THR A 80 8.76 3.77 -9.94
CA THR A 80 10.04 4.20 -9.35
C THR A 80 10.13 3.84 -7.87
N LEU A 81 9.00 3.86 -7.17
CA LEU A 81 8.95 3.45 -5.78
C LEU A 81 9.34 1.99 -5.60
N ASN A 82 8.81 1.10 -6.45
CA ASN A 82 9.20 -0.31 -6.40
C ASN A 82 10.68 -0.50 -6.67
N LYS A 83 11.20 0.21 -7.64
CA LYS A 83 12.62 0.15 -7.99
C LYS A 83 13.49 0.57 -6.81
N TRP A 84 13.12 1.67 -6.16
CA TRP A 84 13.83 2.16 -4.97
C TRP A 84 13.79 1.14 -3.82
N LEU A 85 12.62 0.53 -3.61
CA LEU A 85 12.48 -0.50 -2.57
C LEU A 85 13.36 -1.72 -2.85
N LYS A 86 13.44 -2.15 -4.11
CA LYS A 86 14.30 -3.28 -4.51
C LYS A 86 15.77 -2.96 -4.34
N GLU A 87 16.17 -1.72 -4.54
CA GLU A 87 17.56 -1.29 -4.42
C GLU A 87 18.02 -1.13 -2.96
N GLY A 88 17.16 -1.49 -2.02
CA GLY A 88 17.51 -1.47 -0.61
C GLY A 88 17.01 -0.26 0.14
N GLY A 89 16.18 0.56 -0.48
CA GLY A 89 15.60 1.73 0.20
C GLY A 89 14.87 1.36 1.47
N LEU A 90 14.24 0.19 1.49
CA LEU A 90 13.51 -0.28 2.66
C LEU A 90 14.43 -0.54 3.86
N LYS A 91 15.68 -0.95 3.61
CA LYS A 91 16.64 -1.22 4.68
C LYS A 91 17.05 0.03 5.43
N GLY A 92 17.02 1.18 4.76
CA GLY A 92 17.35 2.45 5.37
C GLY A 92 16.19 3.07 6.12
N MET A 93 15.00 2.48 6.05
CA MET A 93 13.82 3.04 6.70
C MET A 93 13.68 2.51 8.12
N SER A 94 13.58 3.42 9.07
CA SER A 94 13.25 3.05 10.44
C SER A 94 11.78 2.67 10.51
N LYS A 95 11.47 1.55 11.16
CA LYS A 95 10.08 1.12 11.38
C LYS A 95 9.26 2.14 12.18
N ASN A 96 9.94 3.02 12.90
CA ASN A 96 9.29 4.02 13.74
C ASN A 96 9.09 5.35 13.02
N LYS A 97 9.61 5.48 11.81
CA LYS A 97 9.46 6.72 11.05
C LYS A 97 8.13 6.76 10.30
N THR A 98 7.52 7.92 10.34
CA THR A 98 6.29 8.19 9.61
C THR A 98 6.64 8.89 8.30
N PHE A 99 6.09 8.40 7.22
CA PHE A 99 6.31 8.93 5.88
C PHE A 99 5.02 9.48 5.31
N LYS A 100 5.14 10.52 4.53
CA LYS A 100 4.07 10.96 3.65
C LYS A 100 4.43 10.54 2.24
N VAL A 101 3.54 9.77 1.62
CA VAL A 101 3.69 9.32 0.24
C VAL A 101 2.63 10.03 -0.58
N ASP A 102 3.03 10.71 -1.64
CA ASP A 102 2.08 11.31 -2.56
C ASP A 102 2.30 10.77 -3.97
N MET A 103 1.28 10.90 -4.79
CA MET A 103 1.30 10.38 -6.14
C MET A 103 0.94 11.50 -7.12
N SER A 104 1.76 11.64 -8.14
CA SER A 104 1.50 12.52 -9.26
C SER A 104 1.62 11.71 -10.53
N LYS A 105 0.64 11.82 -11.41
CA LYS A 105 0.67 11.13 -12.70
C LYS A 105 1.88 11.55 -13.53
N ALA A 106 2.31 12.80 -13.37
CA ALA A 106 3.44 13.34 -14.11
C ALA A 106 4.78 12.96 -13.50
N LEU A 107 4.87 12.90 -12.16
CA LEU A 107 6.14 12.76 -11.45
C LEU A 107 6.32 11.41 -10.75
N GLY A 108 5.25 10.62 -10.65
CA GLY A 108 5.26 9.35 -9.92
C GLY A 108 5.09 9.54 -8.42
N TYR A 109 5.64 8.62 -7.64
CA TYR A 109 5.52 8.65 -6.19
C TYR A 109 6.54 9.59 -5.57
N GLY A 110 6.09 10.40 -4.63
CA GLY A 110 6.97 11.21 -3.79
C GLY A 110 6.96 10.66 -2.38
N LEU A 111 8.10 10.67 -1.73
CA LEU A 111 8.26 10.11 -0.39
C LEU A 111 9.02 11.10 0.47
N ARG A 112 8.47 11.44 1.63
CA ARG A 112 9.15 12.33 2.59
C ARG A 112 8.88 11.89 4.01
N ILE A 113 9.81 12.22 4.90
CA ILE A 113 9.68 11.90 6.32
C ILE A 113 8.82 12.97 6.98
N GLU A 114 7.78 12.53 7.71
CA GLU A 114 6.90 13.43 8.45
C GLU A 114 7.30 13.58 9.91
N SER A 115 8.01 12.62 10.44
CA SER A 115 8.42 12.69 11.86
C SER A 115 9.73 11.96 12.11
#